data_5935b12d34108df38779f73248647fbc
#
_entry.id   5935b12d34108df38779f73248647fbc
#
_cell.length_a   1.000
_cell.length_b   1.000
_cell.length_c   1.000
_cell.angle_alpha   90.00
_cell.angle_beta   90.00
_cell.angle_gamma   90.00
#
_symmetry.space_group_name_H-M   'P 1'
#
loop_
_entity.id
_entity.type
_entity.pdbx_description
1 polymer ?
#
loop_
_entity_poly.entity_id
_entity_poly.type
_entity_poly.pdbx_seq_one_letter_code
_entity_poly.pdbx_strand_id
1 'polypeptide(L)'
;LAETYYHSLSFLYSHDEFVEQISKHIEAINYFFGQRPRVFRNTELIYNNDLAALIESMKCFDAIITEGADHILGYRSPNFVYQPKGCENLKLLLKNYSLSDDIAFRFSNRDWPQWPLTADKFSRWVSNVNGNGNVVNLFMDYETFGEHQWEDTGISSFMRAMPGEILKLADN
;
A
#
# COMPACT_ATOMS: atom_id res chain seq x y z
N LEU A 1 -3.91 6.92 -7.72
CA LEU A 1 -3.16 5.69 -7.93
C LEU A 1 -3.38 5.17 -9.33
N ALA A 2 -2.32 4.72 -10.03
CA ALA A 2 -2.40 4.02 -11.31
C ALA A 2 -1.87 2.60 -11.19
N GLU A 3 -2.37 1.72 -12.05
CA GLU A 3 -1.89 0.36 -12.24
C GLU A 3 -2.04 -0.07 -13.70
N THR A 4 -1.79 -1.33 -14.05
CA THR A 4 -2.12 -1.87 -15.37
C THR A 4 -3.63 -1.96 -15.53
N TYR A 5 -4.16 -1.50 -16.67
CA TYR A 5 -5.62 -1.39 -16.89
C TYR A 5 -6.37 -2.71 -16.74
N TYR A 6 -5.75 -3.82 -17.11
CA TYR A 6 -6.34 -5.15 -17.03
C TYR A 6 -5.85 -5.98 -15.85
N HIS A 7 -5.20 -5.35 -14.86
CA HIS A 7 -4.60 -6.05 -13.71
C HIS A 7 -3.68 -7.19 -14.16
N SER A 8 -2.82 -6.90 -15.13
CA SER A 8 -1.99 -7.89 -15.82
C SER A 8 -0.55 -7.89 -15.32
N LEU A 9 0.16 -8.98 -15.60
CA LEU A 9 1.61 -9.10 -15.41
C LEU A 9 2.37 -8.75 -16.70
N SER A 10 1.84 -7.85 -17.53
CA SER A 10 2.41 -7.50 -18.85
C SER A 10 3.86 -7.03 -18.77
N PHE A 11 4.30 -6.43 -17.66
CA PHE A 11 5.71 -6.06 -17.46
C PHE A 11 6.68 -7.23 -17.69
N LEU A 12 6.29 -8.46 -17.35
CA LEU A 12 7.14 -9.64 -17.48
C LEU A 12 7.29 -10.13 -18.92
N TYR A 13 6.46 -9.65 -19.84
CA TYR A 13 6.36 -10.16 -21.21
C TYR A 13 6.54 -9.09 -22.29
N SER A 14 6.03 -7.87 -22.05
CA SER A 14 6.07 -6.77 -23.01
C SER A 14 6.02 -5.43 -22.31
N HIS A 15 7.10 -4.68 -22.39
CA HIS A 15 7.15 -3.32 -21.84
C HIS A 15 6.21 -2.36 -22.60
N ASP A 16 6.06 -2.53 -23.91
CA ASP A 16 5.15 -1.69 -24.72
C ASP A 16 3.70 -1.87 -24.27
N GLU A 17 3.24 -3.11 -24.13
CA GLU A 17 1.90 -3.44 -23.61
C GLU A 17 1.73 -2.92 -22.18
N PHE A 18 2.75 -3.06 -21.35
CA PHE A 18 2.72 -2.55 -19.98
C PHE A 18 2.49 -1.04 -19.93
N VAL A 19 3.24 -0.27 -20.71
CA VAL A 19 3.12 1.19 -20.82
C VAL A 19 1.76 1.59 -21.40
N GLU A 20 1.26 0.87 -22.41
CA GLU A 20 -0.05 1.10 -23.00
C GLU A 20 -1.17 0.91 -21.96
N GLN A 21 -1.14 -0.15 -21.18
CA GLN A 21 -2.13 -0.40 -20.14
C GLN A 21 -2.10 0.67 -19.03
N ILE A 22 -0.92 1.11 -18.62
CA ILE A 22 -0.80 2.20 -17.65
C ILE A 22 -1.39 3.50 -18.21
N SER A 23 -1.09 3.82 -19.45
CA SER A 23 -1.62 5.01 -20.13
C SER A 23 -3.14 4.98 -20.21
N LYS A 24 -3.71 3.83 -20.58
CA LYS A 24 -5.16 3.59 -20.61
C LYS A 24 -5.80 3.74 -19.23
N HIS A 25 -5.14 3.28 -18.18
CA HIS A 25 -5.65 3.44 -16.81
C HIS A 25 -5.60 4.91 -16.35
N ILE A 26 -4.53 5.65 -16.67
CA ILE A 26 -4.44 7.09 -16.41
C ILE A 26 -5.58 7.84 -17.09
N GLU A 27 -5.89 7.51 -18.35
CA GLU A 27 -7.01 8.11 -19.09
C GLU A 27 -8.35 7.80 -18.43
N ALA A 28 -8.59 6.56 -17.99
CA ALA A 28 -9.80 6.18 -17.28
C ALA A 28 -9.95 6.95 -15.95
N ILE A 29 -8.89 7.04 -15.15
CA ILE A 29 -8.89 7.83 -13.90
C ILE A 29 -9.19 9.31 -14.19
N ASN A 30 -8.57 9.87 -15.22
CA ASN A 30 -8.84 11.25 -15.60
C ASN A 30 -10.29 11.45 -16.09
N TYR A 31 -10.81 10.52 -16.84
CA TYR A 31 -12.19 10.56 -17.35
C TYR A 31 -13.23 10.50 -16.22
N PHE A 32 -13.08 9.57 -15.29
CA PHE A 32 -14.06 9.36 -14.21
C PHE A 32 -13.93 10.35 -13.05
N PHE A 33 -12.70 10.78 -12.73
CA PHE A 33 -12.42 11.54 -11.52
C PHE A 33 -11.79 12.92 -11.77
N GLY A 34 -11.49 13.27 -13.01
CA GLY A 34 -10.83 14.55 -13.35
C GLY A 34 -9.43 14.70 -12.75
N GLN A 35 -8.76 13.61 -12.43
CA GLN A 35 -7.46 13.60 -11.74
C GLN A 35 -6.42 12.81 -12.52
N ARG A 36 -5.17 13.23 -12.43
CA ARG A 36 -4.02 12.45 -12.92
C ARG A 36 -3.34 11.75 -11.75
N PRO A 37 -3.25 10.42 -11.76
CA PRO A 37 -2.54 9.68 -10.72
C PRO A 37 -1.04 9.98 -10.78
N ARG A 38 -0.42 10.16 -9.61
CA ARG A 38 1.02 10.41 -9.45
C ARG A 38 1.75 9.27 -8.73
N VAL A 39 1.03 8.26 -8.31
CA VAL A 39 1.56 7.08 -7.63
C VAL A 39 1.19 5.85 -8.43
N PHE A 40 2.14 4.97 -8.66
CA PHE A 40 1.95 3.71 -9.37
C PHE A 40 1.95 2.52 -8.41
N ARG A 41 1.16 1.52 -8.71
CA ARG A 41 1.17 0.21 -8.05
C ARG A 41 1.18 -0.85 -9.14
N ASN A 42 2.14 -1.77 -9.11
CA ASN A 42 2.10 -2.90 -10.02
C ASN A 42 1.15 -4.00 -9.51
N THR A 43 0.61 -4.77 -10.43
CA THR A 43 -0.20 -5.97 -10.17
C THR A 43 0.48 -6.83 -9.11
N GLU A 44 -0.28 -7.27 -8.10
CA GLU A 44 0.18 -8.10 -6.97
C GLU A 44 1.37 -7.51 -6.19
N LEU A 45 1.56 -6.19 -6.23
CA LEU A 45 2.70 -5.49 -5.62
C LEU A 45 4.08 -6.00 -6.09
N ILE A 46 4.12 -6.71 -7.22
CA ILE A 46 5.38 -7.23 -7.80
C ILE A 46 6.29 -6.07 -8.16
N TYR A 47 7.53 -6.17 -7.75
CA TYR A 47 8.51 -5.10 -7.90
C TYR A 47 9.89 -5.66 -8.25
N ASN A 48 10.62 -4.93 -9.11
CA ASN A 48 12.06 -4.97 -9.26
C ASN A 48 12.57 -3.60 -9.72
N ASN A 49 13.91 -3.41 -9.75
CA ASN A 49 14.49 -2.12 -10.13
C ASN A 49 14.30 -1.78 -11.62
N ASP A 50 14.15 -2.77 -12.51
CA ASP A 50 13.92 -2.54 -13.93
C ASP A 50 12.52 -1.95 -14.16
N LEU A 51 11.51 -2.47 -13.41
CA LEU A 51 10.18 -1.88 -13.38
C LEU A 51 10.24 -0.43 -12.89
N ALA A 52 10.99 -0.16 -11.83
CA ALA A 52 11.12 1.21 -11.32
C ALA A 52 11.76 2.16 -12.36
N ALA A 53 12.79 1.71 -13.04
CA ALA A 53 13.43 2.50 -14.11
C ALA A 53 12.47 2.80 -15.27
N LEU A 54 11.64 1.82 -15.67
CA LEU A 54 10.62 2.01 -16.69
C LEU A 54 9.55 3.02 -16.22
N ILE A 55 9.05 2.89 -14.99
CA ILE A 55 8.07 3.83 -14.42
C ILE A 55 8.66 5.25 -14.32
N GLU A 56 9.91 5.41 -13.89
CA GLU A 56 10.56 6.72 -13.84
C GLU A 56 10.69 7.34 -15.24
N SER A 57 10.97 6.52 -16.26
CA SER A 57 11.08 6.99 -17.64
C SER A 57 9.79 7.59 -18.20
N MET A 58 8.64 7.20 -17.67
CA MET A 58 7.32 7.76 -18.03
C MET A 58 7.14 9.20 -17.53
N LYS A 59 7.94 9.67 -16.57
CA LYS A 59 7.96 11.05 -16.04
C LYS A 59 6.62 11.58 -15.53
N CYS A 60 5.72 10.71 -15.14
CA CYS A 60 4.38 11.08 -14.63
C CYS A 60 4.11 10.59 -13.21
N PHE A 61 5.02 9.81 -12.63
CA PHE A 61 4.88 9.27 -11.29
C PHE A 61 5.97 9.78 -10.34
N ASP A 62 5.59 10.00 -9.10
CA ASP A 62 6.48 10.40 -7.99
C ASP A 62 6.89 9.20 -7.14
N ALA A 63 6.04 8.19 -7.07
CA ALA A 63 6.26 7.02 -6.21
C ALA A 63 5.66 5.74 -6.78
N ILE A 64 6.22 4.62 -6.31
CA ILE A 64 5.65 3.26 -6.47
C ILE A 64 5.28 2.74 -5.08
N ILE A 65 4.09 2.13 -4.96
CA ILE A 65 3.72 1.31 -3.82
C ILE A 65 4.10 -0.14 -4.13
N THR A 66 4.79 -0.79 -3.21
CA THR A 66 5.18 -2.20 -3.34
C THR A 66 5.18 -2.92 -2.00
N GLU A 67 5.36 -4.24 -2.03
CA GLU A 67 5.42 -5.06 -0.83
C GLU A 67 6.65 -4.73 0.03
N GLY A 68 6.47 -4.71 1.34
CA GLY A 68 7.53 -4.57 2.33
C GLY A 68 8.04 -5.93 2.81
N ALA A 69 8.63 -6.72 1.91
CA ALA A 69 9.02 -8.10 2.18
C ALA A 69 10.23 -8.19 3.13
N ASP A 70 10.05 -8.75 4.32
CA ASP A 70 11.07 -8.85 5.38
C ASP A 70 12.35 -9.52 4.91
N HIS A 71 12.25 -10.60 4.11
CA HIS A 71 13.42 -11.33 3.63
C HIS A 71 14.29 -10.50 2.66
N ILE A 72 13.71 -9.49 2.02
CA ILE A 72 14.44 -8.53 1.17
C ILE A 72 14.95 -7.35 2.00
N LEU A 73 14.15 -6.87 2.94
CA LEU A 73 14.50 -5.74 3.79
C LEU A 73 15.59 -6.12 4.80
N GLY A 74 15.58 -7.35 5.32
CA GLY A 74 16.49 -7.78 6.37
C GLY A 74 16.28 -6.95 7.65
N TYR A 75 17.30 -6.20 8.06
CA TYR A 75 17.20 -5.33 9.25
C TYR A 75 16.48 -3.99 9.00
N ARG A 76 16.13 -3.70 7.77
CA ARG A 76 15.49 -2.43 7.38
C ARG A 76 13.99 -2.49 7.65
N SER A 77 13.40 -1.34 7.99
CA SER A 77 11.97 -1.22 8.25
C SER A 77 11.19 -0.82 6.97
N PRO A 78 9.96 -1.32 6.74
CA PRO A 78 9.09 -0.83 5.68
C PRO A 78 8.57 0.59 5.93
N ASN A 79 8.81 1.14 7.12
CA ASN A 79 8.27 2.43 7.55
C ASN A 79 9.15 3.64 7.17
N PHE A 80 10.07 3.46 6.24
CA PHE A 80 10.83 4.53 5.63
C PHE A 80 10.48 4.69 4.15
N VAL A 81 10.66 5.91 3.65
CA VAL A 81 10.61 6.16 2.20
C VAL A 81 11.95 5.77 1.60
N TYR A 82 11.91 4.88 0.62
CA TYR A 82 13.10 4.41 -0.09
C TYR A 82 13.22 5.04 -1.48
N GLN A 83 14.37 4.87 -2.07
CA GLN A 83 14.64 5.22 -3.47
C GLN A 83 15.05 3.96 -4.23
N PRO A 84 14.44 3.67 -5.40
CA PRO A 84 14.86 2.57 -6.24
C PRO A 84 16.32 2.74 -6.68
N LYS A 85 17.05 1.64 -6.76
CA LYS A 85 18.41 1.68 -7.30
C LYS A 85 18.36 2.11 -8.77
N GLY A 86 19.12 3.13 -9.12
CA GLY A 86 19.20 3.65 -10.49
C GLY A 86 18.14 4.70 -10.84
N CYS A 87 17.24 5.04 -9.93
CA CYS A 87 16.29 6.14 -10.09
C CYS A 87 16.75 7.38 -9.34
N GLU A 88 16.43 8.56 -9.85
CA GLU A 88 16.82 9.85 -9.26
C GLU A 88 15.66 10.49 -8.48
N ASN A 89 14.45 10.42 -9.02
CA ASN A 89 13.29 11.16 -8.48
C ASN A 89 12.22 10.26 -7.88
N LEU A 90 12.10 9.03 -8.37
CA LEU A 90 11.06 8.09 -7.97
C LEU A 90 11.28 7.61 -6.53
N LYS A 91 10.22 7.51 -5.74
CA LYS A 91 10.23 7.00 -4.37
C LYS A 91 9.55 5.64 -4.28
N LEU A 92 9.96 4.83 -3.31
CA LEU A 92 9.28 3.59 -2.94
C LEU A 92 8.57 3.77 -1.61
N LEU A 93 7.30 3.44 -1.62
CA LEU A 93 6.42 3.35 -0.45
C LEU A 93 6.14 1.88 -0.20
N LEU A 94 6.71 1.34 0.86
CA LEU A 94 6.62 -0.09 1.16
C LEU A 94 5.40 -0.36 2.03
N LYS A 95 4.62 -1.37 1.69
CA LYS A 95 3.51 -1.85 2.54
C LYS A 95 4.08 -2.34 3.86
N ASN A 96 3.55 -1.84 4.97
CA ASN A 96 3.71 -2.51 6.25
C ASN A 96 2.76 -3.71 6.27
N TYR A 97 3.25 -4.88 5.85
CA TYR A 97 2.40 -6.05 5.69
C TYR A 97 1.86 -6.54 7.03
N SER A 98 2.64 -6.47 8.11
CA SER A 98 2.19 -6.92 9.42
C SER A 98 0.95 -6.16 9.91
N LEU A 99 0.99 -4.83 9.88
CA LEU A 99 -0.15 -3.99 10.27
C LEU A 99 -1.31 -4.08 9.26
N SER A 100 -1.02 -4.26 7.98
CA SER A 100 -2.05 -4.46 6.95
C SER A 100 -2.77 -5.79 7.16
N ASP A 101 -2.03 -6.87 7.42
CA ASP A 101 -2.56 -8.21 7.65
C ASP A 101 -3.31 -8.33 8.99
N ASP A 102 -2.95 -7.52 9.99
CA ASP A 102 -3.69 -7.43 11.25
C ASP A 102 -5.14 -6.98 11.00
N ILE A 103 -5.35 -6.10 10.02
CA ILE A 103 -6.69 -5.68 9.60
C ILE A 103 -7.29 -6.69 8.62
N ALA A 104 -6.55 -7.07 7.57
CA ALA A 104 -7.10 -7.85 6.46
C ALA A 104 -7.43 -9.30 6.85
N PHE A 105 -6.55 -9.96 7.60
CA PHE A 105 -6.65 -11.40 7.85
C PHE A 105 -6.84 -11.78 9.31
N ARG A 106 -6.28 -11.01 10.24
CA ARG A 106 -6.32 -11.35 11.68
C ARG A 106 -7.46 -10.72 12.46
N PHE A 107 -8.13 -9.71 11.91
CA PHE A 107 -9.13 -8.90 12.60
C PHE A 107 -10.23 -9.74 13.26
N SER A 108 -10.80 -10.70 12.56
CA SER A 108 -11.88 -11.58 13.06
C SER A 108 -11.37 -12.90 13.66
N ASN A 109 -10.08 -13.16 13.61
CA ASN A 109 -9.50 -14.41 14.15
C ASN A 109 -9.45 -14.36 15.68
N ARG A 110 -10.36 -15.06 16.34
CA ARG A 110 -10.47 -15.11 17.81
C ARG A 110 -9.33 -15.89 18.48
N ASP A 111 -8.63 -16.73 17.73
CA ASP A 111 -7.46 -17.48 18.23
C ASP A 111 -6.16 -16.67 18.13
N TRP A 112 -6.21 -15.50 17.49
CA TRP A 112 -5.07 -14.60 17.43
C TRP A 112 -4.79 -13.99 18.81
N PRO A 113 -3.54 -14.09 19.33
CA PRO A 113 -3.21 -13.61 20.67
C PRO A 113 -3.49 -12.12 20.92
N GLN A 114 -3.61 -11.34 19.87
CA GLN A 114 -3.92 -9.91 19.94
C GLN A 114 -5.41 -9.60 19.70
N TRP A 115 -6.25 -10.61 19.54
CA TRP A 115 -7.69 -10.39 19.44
C TRP A 115 -8.28 -9.89 20.77
N PRO A 116 -9.27 -8.97 20.78
CA PRO A 116 -9.79 -8.22 19.64
C PRO A 116 -8.85 -7.07 19.23
N LEU A 117 -8.81 -6.76 17.93
CA LEU A 117 -8.15 -5.58 17.44
C LEU A 117 -9.07 -4.36 17.58
N THR A 118 -8.77 -3.49 18.54
CA THR A 118 -9.50 -2.24 18.74
C THR A 118 -8.77 -1.07 18.13
N ALA A 119 -9.50 0.01 17.79
CA ALA A 119 -8.92 1.17 17.12
C ALA A 119 -7.83 1.85 17.97
N ASP A 120 -8.02 1.93 19.29
CA ASP A 120 -7.04 2.47 20.23
C ASP A 120 -5.79 1.59 20.36
N LYS A 121 -5.94 0.27 20.30
CA LYS A 121 -4.80 -0.66 20.27
C LYS A 121 -3.99 -0.49 18.99
N PHE A 122 -4.66 -0.47 17.84
CA PHE A 122 -4.02 -0.32 16.55
C PHE A 122 -3.31 1.04 16.43
N SER A 123 -3.94 2.12 16.89
CA SER A 123 -3.34 3.45 16.88
C SER A 123 -2.05 3.53 17.71
N ARG A 124 -1.99 2.83 18.86
CA ARG A 124 -0.73 2.70 19.61
C ARG A 124 0.35 1.95 18.84
N TRP A 125 -0.01 0.91 18.08
CA TRP A 125 0.98 0.20 17.24
C TRP A 125 1.51 1.08 16.13
N VAL A 126 0.64 1.86 15.49
CA VAL A 126 1.07 2.86 14.49
C VAL A 126 1.98 3.92 15.14
N SER A 127 1.59 4.43 16.31
CA SER A 127 2.39 5.42 17.04
C SER A 127 3.77 4.91 17.48
N ASN A 128 3.91 3.60 17.74
CA ASN A 128 5.21 3.00 18.09
C ASN A 128 6.24 3.04 16.94
N VAL A 129 5.81 3.37 15.72
CA VAL A 129 6.72 3.63 14.59
C VAL A 129 7.40 4.99 14.72
N ASN A 130 6.84 5.89 15.51
CA ASN A 130 7.36 7.25 15.69
C ASN A 130 8.80 7.23 16.26
N GLY A 131 9.70 7.96 15.61
CA GLY A 131 11.15 7.94 15.92
C GLY A 131 11.91 6.78 15.25
N ASN A 132 11.24 5.80 14.66
CA ASN A 132 11.85 4.67 13.95
C ASN A 132 11.24 4.46 12.55
N GLY A 133 10.63 5.49 11.99
CA GLY A 133 10.04 5.51 10.67
C GLY A 133 9.51 6.90 10.32
N ASN A 134 9.21 7.11 9.04
CA ASN A 134 8.64 8.36 8.52
C ASN A 134 7.20 8.17 8.04
N VAL A 135 6.78 6.94 7.79
CA VAL A 135 5.50 6.61 7.17
C VAL A 135 5.05 5.21 7.56
N VAL A 136 3.75 5.01 7.65
CA VAL A 136 3.13 3.69 7.71
C VAL A 136 2.20 3.56 6.51
N ASN A 137 2.54 2.70 5.58
CA ASN A 137 1.70 2.42 4.42
C ASN A 137 0.87 1.16 4.69
N LEU A 138 -0.42 1.32 4.84
CA LEU A 138 -1.37 0.23 4.90
C LEU A 138 -1.91 -0.03 3.49
N PHE A 139 -1.90 -1.28 3.09
CA PHE A 139 -2.43 -1.70 1.81
C PHE A 139 -3.16 -3.05 1.97
N MET A 140 -4.37 -3.10 1.48
CA MET A 140 -5.21 -4.29 1.46
C MET A 140 -6.26 -4.18 0.36
N ASP A 141 -6.80 -5.31 -0.05
CA ASP A 141 -7.81 -5.36 -1.09
C ASP A 141 -9.17 -4.85 -0.59
N TYR A 142 -9.98 -4.34 -1.50
CA TYR A 142 -11.29 -3.80 -1.18
C TYR A 142 -12.23 -4.86 -0.59
N GLU A 143 -12.08 -6.10 -1.04
CA GLU A 143 -12.81 -7.29 -0.58
C GLU A 143 -12.60 -7.56 0.91
N THR A 144 -11.53 -7.04 1.49
CA THR A 144 -11.34 -7.07 2.94
C THR A 144 -12.58 -6.55 3.67
N PHE A 145 -13.24 -5.52 3.14
CA PHE A 145 -14.35 -4.83 3.78
C PHE A 145 -15.69 -5.28 3.19
N GLY A 146 -16.23 -6.40 3.66
CA GLY A 146 -17.53 -6.92 3.28
C GLY A 146 -17.52 -8.34 2.74
N GLU A 147 -16.37 -8.87 2.29
CA GLU A 147 -16.23 -10.27 1.89
C GLU A 147 -15.36 -11.07 2.87
N HIS A 148 -14.17 -10.57 3.23
CA HIS A 148 -13.29 -11.26 4.18
C HIS A 148 -13.61 -10.88 5.62
N GLN A 149 -13.90 -9.61 5.87
CA GLN A 149 -14.33 -9.08 7.16
C GLN A 149 -15.76 -8.56 7.02
N TRP A 150 -16.73 -9.39 7.47
CA TRP A 150 -18.15 -9.05 7.44
C TRP A 150 -18.49 -7.98 8.48
N GLU A 151 -19.64 -7.35 8.35
CA GLU A 151 -20.07 -6.26 9.24
C GLU A 151 -20.17 -6.70 10.71
N ASP A 152 -20.60 -7.92 10.97
CA ASP A 152 -20.72 -8.50 12.32
C ASP A 152 -19.36 -8.72 13.01
N THR A 153 -18.24 -8.69 12.27
CA THR A 153 -16.90 -8.69 12.86
C THR A 153 -16.57 -7.37 13.58
N GLY A 154 -17.32 -6.30 13.28
CA GLY A 154 -17.06 -4.96 13.78
C GLY A 154 -16.05 -4.13 12.96
N ILE A 155 -15.61 -4.64 11.79
CA ILE A 155 -14.61 -3.98 10.96
C ILE A 155 -15.01 -2.55 10.56
N SER A 156 -16.28 -2.34 10.22
CA SER A 156 -16.78 -1.01 9.85
C SER A 156 -16.70 0.00 11.01
N SER A 157 -16.96 -0.45 12.24
CA SER A 157 -16.83 0.41 13.44
C SER A 157 -15.36 0.71 13.74
N PHE A 158 -14.49 -0.29 13.60
CA PHE A 158 -13.04 -0.11 13.71
C PHE A 158 -12.53 0.92 12.72
N MET A 159 -12.87 0.80 11.44
CA MET A 159 -12.41 1.72 10.38
C MET A 159 -12.90 3.15 10.59
N ARG A 160 -14.11 3.34 11.14
CA ARG A 160 -14.61 4.68 11.48
C ARG A 160 -13.88 5.31 12.66
N ALA A 161 -13.51 4.51 13.65
CA ALA A 161 -12.86 5.00 14.87
C ALA A 161 -11.35 5.20 14.70
N MET A 162 -10.68 4.36 13.92
CA MET A 162 -9.23 4.28 13.83
C MET A 162 -8.56 5.61 13.47
N PRO A 163 -9.01 6.40 12.48
CA PRO A 163 -8.37 7.68 12.17
C PRO A 163 -8.42 8.65 13.35
N GLY A 164 -9.58 8.71 14.05
CA GLY A 164 -9.73 9.56 15.23
C GLY A 164 -8.82 9.14 16.38
N GLU A 165 -8.62 7.84 16.59
CA GLU A 165 -7.72 7.33 17.63
C GLU A 165 -6.25 7.61 17.30
N ILE A 166 -5.86 7.53 16.02
CA ILE A 166 -4.50 7.92 15.57
C ILE A 166 -4.26 9.40 15.86
N LEU A 167 -5.21 10.26 15.51
CA LEU A 167 -5.07 11.72 15.69
C LEU A 167 -5.05 12.18 17.16
N LYS A 168 -5.48 11.35 18.10
CA LYS A 168 -5.38 11.63 19.54
C LYS A 168 -3.97 11.49 20.09
N LEU A 169 -3.10 10.79 19.39
CA LEU A 169 -1.72 10.58 19.83
C LEU A 169 -0.87 11.78 19.40
N ALA A 170 -0.29 12.46 20.38
CA ALA A 170 0.26 13.81 20.22
C ALA A 170 1.45 13.93 19.25
N ASP A 171 2.11 12.82 18.95
CA ASP A 171 3.35 12.79 18.18
C ASP A 171 3.23 12.06 16.82
N ASN A 172 2.02 11.96 16.29
CA ASN A 172 1.75 11.33 14.99
C ASN A 172 1.71 12.34 13.85
#